data_e05ef56d2d00de8f806feb0357257489
#
_entry.id   e05ef56d2d00de8f806feb0357257489
#
_cell.length_a   1.000
_cell.length_b   1.000
_cell.length_c   1.000
_cell.angle_alpha   90.00
_cell.angle_beta   90.00
_cell.angle_gamma   90.00
#
_symmetry.space_group_name_H-M   'P 1'
#
loop_
_entity.id
_entity.type
_entity.pdbx_description
1 polymer ?
#
loop_
_entity_poly.entity_id
_entity_poly.type
_entity_poly.pdbx_seq_one_letter_code
_entity_poly.pdbx_strand_id
1 'polypeptide(L)'
;GAEGTLGIITAATLKLFQLPKMISTLFVEADSISNAIKLLNVFKSYFPDRIESFELMPKVFWEVAKNNIEKIILPLEKTPEMGVLIDISSYSKDDASPNEEGEIPIIKKIENVLEECFEKNLISDATICKNENQSKSLWSIREAAAESEKKELEKSNLIKCLKHDISIPVES
;
A
#
# COMPACT_ATOMS: atom_id res chain seq x y z
N GLY A 1 -4.65 -4.14 20.60
CA GLY A 1 -3.89 -4.58 21.71
C GLY A 1 -3.96 -3.68 22.93
N ALA A 2 -3.24 -4.04 23.95
CA ALA A 2 -3.18 -3.28 25.21
C ALA A 2 -1.76 -2.76 25.49
N GLU A 3 -0.91 -2.70 24.46
CA GLU A 3 0.48 -2.18 24.50
C GLU A 3 1.31 -2.78 25.65
N GLY A 4 1.13 -4.09 25.89
CA GLY A 4 1.85 -4.83 26.92
C GLY A 4 1.35 -4.61 28.35
N THR A 5 0.26 -3.86 28.57
CA THR A 5 -0.21 -3.52 29.92
C THR A 5 -1.03 -4.61 30.62
N LEU A 6 -1.56 -5.59 29.86
CA LEU A 6 -2.45 -6.63 30.40
C LEU A 6 -1.74 -7.95 30.76
N GLY A 7 -0.51 -8.15 30.27
CA GLY A 7 0.23 -9.37 30.55
C GLY A 7 1.27 -9.71 29.51
N ILE A 8 1.95 -10.84 29.70
CA ILE A 8 2.97 -11.36 28.79
C ILE A 8 2.41 -12.61 28.10
N ILE A 9 2.43 -12.61 26.76
CA ILE A 9 2.05 -13.79 25.96
C ILE A 9 3.22 -14.78 26.00
N THR A 10 3.01 -15.97 26.57
CA THR A 10 4.04 -17.00 26.69
C THR A 10 3.96 -18.07 25.60
N ALA A 11 2.79 -18.26 25.00
CA ALA A 11 2.59 -19.19 23.90
C ALA A 11 1.39 -18.76 23.05
N ALA A 12 1.43 -19.08 21.75
CA ALA A 12 0.33 -18.83 20.83
C ALA A 12 0.21 -19.96 19.80
N THR A 13 -1.03 -20.31 19.45
CA THR A 13 -1.33 -21.16 18.29
C THR A 13 -1.69 -20.28 17.11
N LEU A 14 -0.91 -20.37 16.02
CA LEU A 14 -1.09 -19.54 14.85
C LEU A 14 -1.64 -20.36 13.68
N LYS A 15 -2.60 -19.80 12.94
CA LYS A 15 -3.05 -20.33 11.67
C LYS A 15 -1.98 -20.06 10.61
N LEU A 16 -1.58 -21.08 9.87
CA LEU A 16 -0.66 -20.96 8.75
C LEU A 16 -1.45 -20.76 7.45
N PHE A 17 -0.90 -19.95 6.58
CA PHE A 17 -1.41 -19.70 5.23
C PHE A 17 -0.37 -20.13 4.21
N GLN A 18 -0.85 -20.50 3.02
CA GLN A 18 0.04 -20.80 1.90
C GLN A 18 0.82 -19.53 1.50
N LEU A 19 2.11 -19.67 1.23
CA LEU A 19 2.89 -18.57 0.67
C LEU A 19 2.41 -18.26 -0.76
N PRO A 20 2.22 -16.99 -1.10
CA PRO A 20 1.89 -16.59 -2.46
C PRO A 20 3.02 -16.97 -3.42
N LYS A 21 2.67 -17.30 -4.66
CA LYS A 21 3.61 -17.54 -5.76
C LYS A 21 4.15 -16.23 -6.32
N MET A 22 3.36 -15.16 -6.22
CA MET A 22 3.71 -13.83 -6.64
C MET A 22 2.95 -12.81 -5.78
N ILE A 23 3.61 -11.69 -5.47
CA ILE A 23 2.98 -10.48 -4.95
C ILE A 23 3.19 -9.40 -5.99
N SER A 24 2.10 -8.80 -6.44
CA SER A 24 2.10 -7.67 -7.36
C SER A 24 1.90 -6.40 -6.57
N THR A 25 2.93 -5.57 -6.52
CA THR A 25 2.90 -4.25 -5.85
C THR A 25 2.54 -3.19 -6.87
N LEU A 26 1.58 -2.36 -6.55
CA LEU A 26 1.20 -1.21 -7.36
C LEU A 26 1.03 0.04 -6.49
N PHE A 27 1.23 1.18 -7.13
CA PHE A 27 1.02 2.49 -6.51
C PHE A 27 0.04 3.29 -7.35
N VAL A 28 -0.94 3.89 -6.69
CA VAL A 28 -2.06 4.58 -7.35
C VAL A 28 -2.25 5.95 -6.71
N GLU A 29 -2.56 6.97 -7.50
CA GLU A 29 -3.03 8.26 -7.01
C GLU A 29 -4.55 8.32 -7.05
N ALA A 30 -5.17 8.43 -5.87
CA ALA A 30 -6.58 8.75 -5.72
C ALA A 30 -6.75 10.25 -5.43
N ASP A 31 -7.85 10.86 -5.92
CA ASP A 31 -8.07 12.31 -5.75
C ASP A 31 -8.59 12.67 -4.35
N SER A 32 -9.09 11.68 -3.62
CA SER A 32 -9.67 11.88 -2.30
C SER A 32 -9.74 10.59 -1.47
N ILE A 33 -9.95 10.71 -0.17
CA ILE A 33 -10.20 9.57 0.72
C ILE A 33 -11.44 8.79 0.25
N SER A 34 -12.51 9.47 -0.18
CA SER A 34 -13.72 8.82 -0.71
C SER A 34 -13.40 7.96 -1.94
N ASN A 35 -12.56 8.47 -2.85
CA ASN A 35 -12.14 7.71 -4.02
C ASN A 35 -11.22 6.54 -3.64
N ALA A 36 -10.34 6.70 -2.65
CA ALA A 36 -9.53 5.61 -2.13
C ALA A 36 -10.38 4.48 -1.53
N ILE A 37 -11.47 4.80 -0.81
CA ILE A 37 -12.41 3.80 -0.28
C ILE A 37 -13.15 3.08 -1.44
N LYS A 38 -13.60 3.81 -2.46
CA LYS A 38 -14.23 3.20 -3.65
C LYS A 38 -13.24 2.31 -4.39
N LEU A 39 -11.99 2.76 -4.54
CA LEU A 39 -10.90 1.97 -5.12
C LEU A 39 -10.72 0.65 -4.36
N LEU A 40 -10.65 0.70 -3.02
CA LEU A 40 -10.55 -0.50 -2.19
C LEU A 40 -11.72 -1.47 -2.44
N ASN A 41 -12.96 -0.95 -2.55
CA ASN A 41 -14.13 -1.78 -2.81
C ASN A 41 -14.10 -2.41 -4.21
N VAL A 42 -13.64 -1.68 -5.23
CA VAL A 42 -13.41 -2.24 -6.57
C VAL A 42 -12.39 -3.36 -6.49
N PHE A 43 -11.22 -3.12 -5.89
CA PHE A 43 -10.18 -4.14 -5.76
C PHE A 43 -10.64 -5.36 -4.97
N LYS A 44 -11.40 -5.19 -3.87
CA LYS A 44 -11.99 -6.30 -3.12
C LYS A 44 -12.94 -7.15 -3.97
N SER A 45 -13.69 -6.55 -4.90
CA SER A 45 -14.60 -7.30 -5.77
C SER A 45 -13.88 -8.15 -6.81
N TYR A 46 -12.74 -7.67 -7.32
CA TYR A 46 -11.93 -8.39 -8.31
C TYR A 46 -10.92 -9.36 -7.71
N PHE A 47 -10.44 -9.06 -6.50
CA PHE A 47 -9.38 -9.80 -5.80
C PHE A 47 -9.83 -10.18 -4.37
N PRO A 48 -10.92 -10.94 -4.22
CA PRO A 48 -11.38 -11.35 -2.89
C PRO A 48 -10.28 -12.15 -2.16
N ASP A 49 -10.02 -11.79 -0.91
CA ASP A 49 -9.02 -12.43 -0.04
C ASP A 49 -7.57 -12.45 -0.59
N ARG A 50 -7.27 -11.56 -1.55
CA ARG A 50 -5.95 -11.48 -2.22
C ARG A 50 -5.25 -10.15 -2.03
N ILE A 51 -5.91 -9.18 -1.39
CA ILE A 51 -5.30 -7.88 -1.04
C ILE A 51 -4.54 -8.09 0.26
N GLU A 52 -3.20 -8.11 0.17
CA GLU A 52 -2.31 -8.27 1.32
C GLU A 52 -2.13 -6.96 2.07
N SER A 53 -2.12 -5.86 1.35
CA SER A 53 -2.00 -4.51 1.91
C SER A 53 -2.72 -3.47 1.07
N PHE A 54 -3.19 -2.42 1.75
CA PHE A 54 -3.77 -1.24 1.13
C PHE A 54 -3.46 -0.04 2.03
N GLU A 55 -2.39 0.67 1.70
CA GLU A 55 -1.81 1.73 2.53
C GLU A 55 -2.07 3.11 1.91
N LEU A 56 -2.86 3.93 2.59
CA LEU A 56 -3.12 5.30 2.16
C LEU A 56 -2.06 6.25 2.70
N MET A 57 -1.41 6.98 1.81
CA MET A 57 -0.35 7.94 2.10
C MET A 57 -0.73 9.32 1.57
N PRO A 58 -1.26 10.22 2.41
CA PRO A 58 -1.64 11.56 1.99
C PRO A 58 -0.42 12.42 1.65
N LYS A 59 -0.64 13.53 0.96
CA LYS A 59 0.42 14.45 0.50
C LYS A 59 1.41 14.84 1.59
N VAL A 60 0.92 15.13 2.79
CA VAL A 60 1.77 15.49 3.94
C VAL A 60 2.79 14.39 4.27
N PHE A 61 2.44 13.12 4.10
CA PHE A 61 3.37 12.01 4.27
C PHE A 61 4.55 12.13 3.28
N TRP A 62 4.26 12.42 2.02
CA TRP A 62 5.29 12.55 0.98
C TRP A 62 6.17 13.77 1.18
N GLU A 63 5.62 14.88 1.65
CA GLU A 63 6.37 16.09 1.99
C GLU A 63 7.34 15.83 3.15
N VAL A 64 6.88 15.18 4.22
CA VAL A 64 7.71 14.77 5.35
C VAL A 64 8.77 13.74 4.91
N ALA A 65 8.41 12.77 4.11
CA ALA A 65 9.34 11.77 3.58
C ALA A 65 10.46 12.42 2.74
N LYS A 66 10.12 13.34 1.84
CA LYS A 66 11.10 14.08 1.02
C LYS A 66 12.10 14.88 1.84
N ASN A 67 11.67 15.44 2.95
CA ASN A 67 12.51 16.25 3.83
C ASN A 67 13.47 15.41 4.70
N ASN A 68 13.20 14.12 4.85
CA ASN A 68 13.86 13.28 5.86
C ASN A 68 14.48 11.99 5.32
N ILE A 69 14.16 11.59 4.08
CA ILE A 69 14.73 10.42 3.40
C ILE A 69 15.69 10.89 2.30
N GLU A 70 16.94 10.48 2.41
CA GLU A 70 17.92 10.75 1.35
C GLU A 70 17.56 9.98 0.07
N LYS A 71 17.58 10.68 -1.08
CA LYS A 71 17.39 10.09 -2.42
C LYS A 71 16.06 9.33 -2.58
N ILE A 72 14.98 9.88 -2.02
CA ILE A 72 13.66 9.33 -2.27
C ILE A 72 13.34 9.34 -3.77
N ILE A 73 12.89 8.20 -4.29
CA ILE A 73 12.39 8.07 -5.66
C ILE A 73 10.87 8.02 -5.57
N LEU A 74 10.21 9.02 -6.11
CA LEU A 74 8.76 9.04 -6.16
C LEU A 74 8.24 7.96 -7.13
N PRO A 75 7.14 7.29 -6.79
CA PRO A 75 6.54 6.30 -7.68
C PRO A 75 5.88 6.91 -8.93
N LEU A 76 5.46 8.16 -8.84
CA LEU A 76 4.82 8.93 -9.90
C LEU A 76 5.64 10.19 -10.20
N GLU A 77 5.35 10.84 -11.32
CA GLU A 77 6.05 12.08 -11.73
C GLU A 77 5.82 13.23 -10.74
N LYS A 78 4.65 13.25 -10.11
CA LYS A 78 4.26 14.29 -9.13
C LYS A 78 4.15 13.69 -7.73
N THR A 79 4.20 14.56 -6.72
CA THR A 79 3.81 14.18 -5.36
C THR A 79 2.31 13.94 -5.33
N PRO A 80 1.85 12.74 -5.01
CA PRO A 80 0.43 12.43 -5.01
C PRO A 80 -0.31 13.17 -3.89
N GLU A 81 -1.56 13.56 -4.16
CA GLU A 81 -2.45 14.10 -3.12
C GLU A 81 -2.87 12.99 -2.14
N MET A 82 -3.26 11.84 -2.66
CA MET A 82 -3.61 10.64 -1.90
C MET A 82 -3.00 9.42 -2.59
N GLY A 83 -1.76 9.09 -2.24
CA GLY A 83 -1.11 7.89 -2.75
C GLY A 83 -1.61 6.64 -2.05
N VAL A 84 -1.82 5.57 -2.80
CA VAL A 84 -2.24 4.26 -2.29
C VAL A 84 -1.24 3.21 -2.75
N LEU A 85 -0.58 2.56 -1.80
CA LEU A 85 0.28 1.40 -2.04
C LEU A 85 -0.52 0.13 -1.80
N ILE A 86 -0.56 -0.76 -2.80
CA ILE A 86 -1.38 -1.96 -2.77
C ILE A 86 -0.50 -3.17 -3.12
N ASP A 87 -0.64 -4.24 -2.32
CA ASP A 87 -0.08 -5.55 -2.64
C ASP A 87 -1.20 -6.55 -2.91
N ILE A 88 -1.10 -7.25 -4.03
CA ILE A 88 -2.05 -8.29 -4.44
C ILE A 88 -1.30 -9.61 -4.58
N SER A 89 -1.75 -10.62 -3.85
CA SER A 89 -1.17 -11.96 -3.89
C SER A 89 -1.77 -12.83 -4.98
N SER A 90 -0.93 -13.70 -5.54
CA SER A 90 -1.34 -14.81 -6.39
C SER A 90 -0.83 -16.13 -5.84
N TYR A 91 -1.72 -17.10 -5.67
CA TYR A 91 -1.41 -18.42 -5.11
C TYR A 91 -1.35 -19.52 -6.20
N SER A 92 -1.92 -19.26 -7.37
CA SER A 92 -1.83 -20.16 -8.53
C SER A 92 -0.56 -19.87 -9.33
N LYS A 93 0.10 -20.95 -9.78
CA LYS A 93 1.24 -20.84 -10.69
C LYS A 93 0.81 -20.28 -12.07
N ASP A 94 -0.35 -20.70 -12.56
CA ASP A 94 -0.85 -20.26 -13.87
C ASP A 94 -1.19 -18.76 -13.88
N ASP A 95 -1.62 -18.22 -12.73
CA ASP A 95 -1.94 -16.81 -12.57
C ASP A 95 -0.67 -15.93 -12.38
N ALA A 96 0.40 -16.54 -11.87
CA ALA A 96 1.66 -15.87 -11.52
C ALA A 96 2.80 -16.05 -12.55
N SER A 97 2.58 -16.82 -13.61
CA SER A 97 3.60 -17.12 -14.64
C SER A 97 3.13 -16.63 -16.01
N PRO A 98 4.07 -16.28 -16.92
CA PRO A 98 3.72 -15.89 -18.27
C PRO A 98 2.92 -17.00 -18.99
N ASN A 99 1.85 -16.61 -19.68
CA ASN A 99 1.08 -17.44 -20.58
C ASN A 99 1.79 -17.61 -21.95
N GLU A 100 1.15 -18.25 -22.91
CA GLU A 100 1.69 -18.46 -24.26
C GLU A 100 1.98 -17.14 -25.01
N GLU A 101 1.30 -16.06 -24.65
CA GLU A 101 1.47 -14.71 -25.21
C GLU A 101 2.55 -13.90 -24.47
N GLY A 102 3.13 -14.47 -23.40
CA GLY A 102 4.14 -13.82 -22.57
C GLY A 102 3.55 -12.89 -21.51
N GLU A 103 2.23 -12.82 -21.36
CA GLU A 103 1.55 -12.00 -20.35
C GLU A 103 1.39 -12.78 -19.04
N ILE A 104 1.55 -12.10 -17.91
CA ILE A 104 1.27 -12.65 -16.58
C ILE A 104 -0.20 -12.35 -16.23
N PRO A 105 -1.08 -13.37 -16.11
CA PRO A 105 -2.52 -13.14 -16.01
C PRO A 105 -2.95 -12.24 -14.84
N ILE A 106 -2.28 -12.33 -13.67
CA ILE A 106 -2.60 -11.44 -12.54
C ILE A 106 -2.30 -9.98 -12.87
N ILE A 107 -1.17 -9.70 -13.56
CA ILE A 107 -0.80 -8.35 -13.96
C ILE A 107 -1.82 -7.80 -14.94
N LYS A 108 -2.18 -8.57 -15.95
CA LYS A 108 -3.19 -8.18 -16.94
C LYS A 108 -4.55 -7.88 -16.29
N LYS A 109 -4.93 -8.70 -15.31
CA LYS A 109 -6.16 -8.46 -14.55
C LYS A 109 -6.08 -7.16 -13.75
N ILE A 110 -4.93 -6.86 -13.12
CA ILE A 110 -4.71 -5.60 -12.40
C ILE A 110 -4.81 -4.42 -13.36
N GLU A 111 -4.16 -4.49 -14.54
CA GLU A 111 -4.24 -3.44 -15.56
C GLU A 111 -5.68 -3.14 -15.97
N ASN A 112 -6.49 -4.16 -16.27
CA ASN A 112 -7.89 -3.99 -16.64
C ASN A 112 -8.71 -3.33 -15.50
N VAL A 113 -8.44 -3.67 -14.25
CA VAL A 113 -9.11 -3.05 -13.09
C VAL A 113 -8.69 -1.60 -12.93
N LEU A 114 -7.41 -1.28 -13.16
CA LEU A 114 -6.94 0.11 -13.15
C LEU A 114 -7.58 0.94 -14.27
N GLU A 115 -7.71 0.38 -15.49
CA GLU A 115 -8.42 1.04 -16.61
C GLU A 115 -9.87 1.39 -16.22
N GLU A 116 -10.59 0.43 -15.62
CA GLU A 116 -11.94 0.68 -15.10
C GLU A 116 -11.96 1.82 -14.04
N CYS A 117 -10.95 1.85 -13.16
CA CYS A 117 -10.84 2.89 -12.14
C CYS A 117 -10.54 4.28 -12.75
N PHE A 118 -9.75 4.36 -13.82
CA PHE A 118 -9.53 5.59 -14.59
C PHE A 118 -10.82 6.06 -15.26
N GLU A 119 -11.57 5.17 -15.94
CA GLU A 119 -12.85 5.49 -16.58
C GLU A 119 -13.88 6.03 -15.58
N LYS A 120 -13.88 5.51 -14.37
CA LYS A 120 -14.75 5.95 -13.27
C LYS A 120 -14.25 7.20 -12.54
N ASN A 121 -13.13 7.78 -12.96
CA ASN A 121 -12.48 8.92 -12.31
C ASN A 121 -12.23 8.68 -10.80
N LEU A 122 -11.84 7.45 -10.43
CA LEU A 122 -11.44 7.12 -9.07
C LEU A 122 -9.96 7.40 -8.82
N ILE A 123 -9.16 7.34 -9.88
CA ILE A 123 -7.71 7.51 -9.85
C ILE A 123 -7.28 8.43 -10.98
N SER A 124 -6.18 9.15 -10.77
CA SER A 124 -5.57 10.07 -11.74
C SER A 124 -4.24 9.57 -12.29
N ASP A 125 -3.54 8.70 -11.57
CA ASP A 125 -2.29 8.08 -12.01
C ASP A 125 -2.10 6.72 -11.34
N ALA A 126 -1.35 5.81 -11.98
CA ALA A 126 -1.04 4.51 -11.43
C ALA A 126 0.25 3.92 -12.04
N THR A 127 0.96 3.13 -11.26
CA THR A 127 2.10 2.34 -11.71
C THR A 127 2.11 0.97 -11.07
N ILE A 128 2.49 -0.06 -11.82
CA ILE A 128 2.71 -1.43 -11.33
C ILE A 128 4.22 -1.66 -11.26
N CYS A 129 4.71 -2.12 -10.13
CA CYS A 129 6.13 -2.45 -9.96
C CYS A 129 6.54 -3.58 -10.91
N LYS A 130 7.59 -3.36 -11.70
CA LYS A 130 8.10 -4.32 -12.69
C LYS A 130 9.01 -5.39 -12.08
N ASN A 131 9.50 -5.16 -10.86
CA ASN A 131 10.41 -6.05 -10.18
C ASN A 131 10.40 -5.81 -8.66
N GLU A 132 10.98 -6.76 -7.94
CA GLU A 132 11.05 -6.76 -6.48
C GLU A 132 11.81 -5.54 -5.91
N ASN A 133 12.80 -5.01 -6.62
CA ASN A 133 13.55 -3.84 -6.15
C ASN A 133 12.68 -2.58 -6.12
N GLN A 134 11.81 -2.40 -7.11
CA GLN A 134 10.85 -1.30 -7.13
C GLN A 134 9.84 -1.44 -5.99
N SER A 135 9.30 -2.65 -5.77
CA SER A 135 8.41 -2.95 -4.66
C SER A 135 9.07 -2.63 -3.30
N LYS A 136 10.27 -3.16 -3.06
CA LYS A 136 11.05 -2.90 -1.84
C LYS A 136 11.33 -1.40 -1.64
N SER A 137 11.60 -0.67 -2.71
CA SER A 137 11.83 0.77 -2.66
C SER A 137 10.59 1.52 -2.17
N LEU A 138 9.40 1.19 -2.69
CA LEU A 138 8.14 1.80 -2.24
C LEU A 138 7.83 1.45 -0.78
N TRP A 139 7.98 0.19 -0.41
CA TRP A 139 7.78 -0.24 0.97
C TRP A 139 8.74 0.42 1.95
N SER A 140 10.02 0.58 1.57
CA SER A 140 11.00 1.26 2.42
C SER A 140 10.62 2.71 2.72
N ILE A 141 9.98 3.40 1.77
CA ILE A 141 9.45 4.76 1.99
C ILE A 141 8.31 4.71 3.01
N ARG A 142 7.37 3.76 2.86
CA ARG A 142 6.26 3.58 3.79
C ARG A 142 6.74 3.24 5.20
N GLU A 143 7.71 2.35 5.32
CA GLU A 143 8.29 1.93 6.60
C GLU A 143 9.07 3.04 7.30
N ALA A 144 9.72 3.92 6.54
CA ALA A 144 10.45 5.07 7.07
C ALA A 144 9.54 6.19 7.63
N ALA A 145 8.22 6.06 7.56
CA ALA A 145 7.25 7.07 8.00
C ALA A 145 7.48 7.51 9.46
N ALA A 146 7.63 6.55 10.37
CA ALA A 146 7.77 6.84 11.80
C ALA A 146 9.09 7.57 12.11
N GLU A 147 10.19 7.20 11.45
CA GLU A 147 11.48 7.87 11.60
C GLU A 147 11.45 9.27 10.99
N SER A 148 10.85 9.42 9.82
CA SER A 148 10.71 10.71 9.13
C SER A 148 9.88 11.69 9.96
N GLU A 149 8.78 11.24 10.55
CA GLU A 149 7.96 12.03 11.46
C GLU A 149 8.75 12.45 12.70
N LYS A 150 9.50 11.54 13.31
CA LYS A 150 10.34 11.86 14.47
C LYS A 150 11.35 12.97 14.13
N LYS A 151 12.04 12.87 13.01
CA LYS A 151 12.99 13.89 12.53
C LYS A 151 12.31 15.25 12.30
N GLU A 152 11.09 15.25 11.76
CA GLU A 152 10.32 16.47 11.52
C GLU A 152 9.90 17.15 12.84
N LEU A 153 9.47 16.37 13.83
CA LEU A 153 9.14 16.86 15.17
C LEU A 153 10.36 17.47 15.87
N GLU A 154 11.52 16.85 15.75
CA GLU A 154 12.78 17.37 16.32
C GLU A 154 13.14 18.73 15.71
N LYS A 155 12.96 18.90 14.38
CA LYS A 155 13.22 20.16 13.67
C LYS A 155 12.25 21.28 14.07
N SER A 156 11.00 20.94 14.36
CA SER A 156 9.94 21.89 14.69
C SER A 156 9.88 22.27 16.19
N ASN A 157 10.80 21.77 17.01
CA ASN A 157 10.77 21.91 18.49
C ASN A 157 9.48 21.41 19.15
N LEU A 158 8.72 20.55 18.47
CA LEU A 158 7.55 19.89 19.05
C LEU A 158 8.00 18.70 19.89
N ILE A 159 7.49 18.62 21.11
CA ILE A 159 7.99 17.67 22.12
C ILE A 159 7.36 16.28 21.99
N LYS A 160 6.13 16.19 21.48
CA LYS A 160 5.38 14.92 21.40
C LYS A 160 4.36 14.91 20.28
N CYS A 161 4.23 13.75 19.63
CA CYS A 161 3.10 13.37 18.80
C CYS A 161 2.24 12.36 19.56
N LEU A 162 0.94 12.57 19.61
CA LEU A 162 0.00 11.57 20.11
C LEU A 162 -0.38 10.64 18.95
N LYS A 163 -0.17 9.35 19.16
CA LYS A 163 -0.52 8.30 18.19
C LYS A 163 -1.57 7.37 18.79
N HIS A 164 -2.61 7.12 18.05
CA HIS A 164 -3.66 6.20 18.42
C HIS A 164 -3.90 5.22 17.28
N ASP A 165 -3.71 3.92 17.56
CA ASP A 165 -4.12 2.87 16.64
C ASP A 165 -5.60 2.60 16.87
N ILE A 166 -6.41 2.94 15.87
CA ILE A 166 -7.85 2.69 15.89
C ILE A 166 -8.23 1.77 14.73
N SER A 167 -9.25 0.97 14.93
CA SER A 167 -9.85 0.12 13.90
C SER A 167 -11.34 0.36 13.86
N ILE A 168 -11.84 0.79 12.71
CA ILE A 168 -13.24 1.05 12.46
C ILE A 168 -13.69 0.32 11.18
N PRO A 169 -14.97 -0.03 11.03
CA PRO A 169 -15.50 -0.52 9.76
C PRO A 169 -15.27 0.50 8.64
N VAL A 170 -14.93 0.02 7.44
CA VAL A 170 -14.66 0.87 6.27
C VAL A 170 -15.89 1.70 5.85
N GLU A 171 -17.09 1.23 6.22
CA GLU A 171 -18.38 1.84 5.88
C GLU A 171 -18.87 2.87 6.92
N SER A 172 -18.04 3.20 7.91
CA SER A 172 -18.41 4.07 9.06
C SER A 172 -18.07 5.52 8.82
#